data_9db8293d61bd8debd623b5e6cd306719
#
_entry.id   9db8293d61bd8debd623b5e6cd306719
#
_cell.length_a   1.000
_cell.length_b   1.000
_cell.length_c   1.000
_cell.angle_alpha   90.00
_cell.angle_beta   90.00
_cell.angle_gamma   90.00
#
_symmetry.space_group_name_H-M   'P 1'
#
loop_
_entity.id
_entity.type
_entity.pdbx_description
1 polymer ?
#
loop_
_entity_poly.entity_id
_entity_poly.type
_entity_poly.pdbx_seq_one_letter_code
_entity_poly.pdbx_strand_id
1 'polypeptide(L)'
;MSFLYNRLSKKELKKRMFSEVEPRLTLSFYKYFTIKNTQEYRDKIYKNFYKYNILGRIYIATEGINAQISIPKKYYFFIKKFLYHLNSELNNLRINKSLNNEKSFWVLSVKIREKIVQDGITESFFNPNNVGVYIKSKTVNSMLDNKEIIFIDMRNSYEYAIGHFENAIEIKSTTFREQLKNIIPLMSYAKNKKIVMYCTGGIRCEKATAWMRFNGFKNIYHLEGGIIGYVHDARKNGLPILFKGKNFVFDNRMSEKISDEIISYCKQCGQLSDTYVNCQYNLCHLLFIQCANCSVNFKNCCSLNCMKKSSSCCL
;
A
#
# COMPACT_ATOMS: atom_id res chain seq x y z
N MET A 1 -11.75 18.57 27.23
CA MET A 1 -11.20 17.45 26.43
C MET A 1 -10.71 18.00 25.09
N SER A 2 -9.44 17.86 24.74
CA SER A 2 -8.97 18.24 23.40
C SER A 2 -9.42 17.19 22.40
N PHE A 3 -10.11 17.62 21.36
CA PHE A 3 -10.55 16.71 20.30
C PHE A 3 -9.34 16.25 19.46
N LEU A 4 -9.10 14.95 19.42
CA LEU A 4 -7.98 14.34 18.70
C LEU A 4 -8.40 13.95 17.26
N TYR A 5 -8.90 14.92 16.50
CA TYR A 5 -9.24 14.79 15.08
C TYR A 5 -9.15 16.15 14.36
N ASN A 6 -9.07 16.09 13.02
CA ASN A 6 -9.01 17.29 12.20
C ASN A 6 -10.37 18.00 12.13
N ARG A 7 -10.35 19.35 12.19
CA ARG A 7 -11.54 20.24 12.10
C ARG A 7 -11.57 21.10 10.84
N LEU A 8 -10.49 21.10 10.04
CA LEU A 8 -10.37 21.92 8.86
C LEU A 8 -11.01 21.25 7.65
N SER A 9 -11.48 22.05 6.70
CA SER A 9 -11.99 21.53 5.43
C SER A 9 -10.90 20.88 4.59
N LYS A 10 -11.27 19.92 3.75
CA LYS A 10 -10.34 19.26 2.81
C LYS A 10 -9.61 20.28 1.91
N LYS A 11 -10.32 21.34 1.46
CA LYS A 11 -9.77 22.40 0.62
C LYS A 11 -8.66 23.16 1.34
N GLU A 12 -8.90 23.54 2.59
CA GLU A 12 -7.94 24.27 3.42
C GLU A 12 -6.69 23.43 3.75
N LEU A 13 -6.88 22.16 4.11
CA LEU A 13 -5.79 21.23 4.38
C LEU A 13 -4.90 21.03 3.15
N LYS A 14 -5.50 20.86 1.97
CA LYS A 14 -4.75 20.79 0.72
C LYS A 14 -3.97 22.07 0.45
N LYS A 15 -4.61 23.24 0.62
CA LYS A 15 -3.93 24.54 0.45
C LYS A 15 -2.71 24.63 1.36
N ARG A 16 -2.83 24.32 2.64
CA ARG A 16 -1.71 24.31 3.60
C ARG A 16 -0.60 23.37 3.16
N MET A 17 -0.91 22.14 2.76
CA MET A 17 0.08 21.19 2.28
C MET A 17 0.84 21.72 1.06
N PHE A 18 0.13 22.30 0.08
CA PHE A 18 0.80 22.80 -1.15
C PHE A 18 1.60 24.08 -0.92
N SER A 19 1.21 24.93 0.04
CA SER A 19 1.98 26.14 0.40
C SER A 19 3.19 25.86 1.29
N GLU A 20 3.28 24.68 1.90
CA GLU A 20 4.43 24.32 2.73
C GLU A 20 5.69 24.14 1.88
N VAL A 21 6.75 24.87 2.20
CA VAL A 21 8.04 24.83 1.48
C VAL A 21 8.98 23.78 2.08
N GLU A 22 8.76 23.37 3.34
CA GLU A 22 9.63 22.44 4.04
C GLU A 22 9.65 21.06 3.36
N PRO A 23 10.84 20.48 3.05
CA PRO A 23 10.94 19.16 2.45
C PRO A 23 10.40 18.08 3.40
N ARG A 24 9.61 17.17 2.85
CA ARG A 24 8.98 16.08 3.60
C ARG A 24 9.47 14.72 3.10
N LEU A 25 9.41 13.73 3.98
CA LEU A 25 9.63 12.33 3.65
C LEU A 25 8.31 11.57 3.81
N THR A 26 7.95 10.79 2.83
CA THR A 26 6.84 9.82 2.96
C THR A 26 7.40 8.48 3.40
N LEU A 27 6.85 7.98 4.49
CA LEU A 27 7.29 6.75 5.15
C LEU A 27 6.13 5.78 5.30
N SER A 28 6.41 4.49 5.23
CA SER A 28 5.47 3.45 5.62
C SER A 28 6.14 2.43 6.52
N PHE A 29 5.40 1.97 7.52
CA PHE A 29 5.83 0.92 8.42
C PHE A 29 4.63 0.20 9.02
N TYR A 30 4.85 -1.02 9.46
CA TYR A 30 3.88 -1.80 10.21
C TYR A 30 4.61 -2.76 11.15
N LYS A 31 3.92 -3.19 12.19
CA LYS A 31 4.42 -4.21 13.11
C LYS A 31 3.23 -4.94 13.74
N TYR A 32 3.29 -6.27 13.72
CA TYR A 32 2.37 -7.13 14.47
C TYR A 32 2.94 -7.34 15.87
N PHE A 33 2.21 -6.93 16.89
CA PHE A 33 2.50 -7.13 18.31
C PHE A 33 1.26 -6.76 19.13
N THR A 34 1.14 -7.27 20.35
CA THR A 34 -0.03 -7.03 21.18
C THR A 34 -0.05 -5.62 21.78
N ILE A 35 -1.12 -4.88 21.48
CA ILE A 35 -1.41 -3.56 22.07
C ILE A 35 -2.60 -3.72 23.04
N LYS A 36 -2.35 -3.67 24.35
CA LYS A 36 -3.39 -3.87 25.39
C LYS A 36 -4.39 -2.71 25.44
N ASN A 37 -3.91 -1.46 25.40
CA ASN A 37 -4.75 -0.27 25.42
C ASN A 37 -4.61 0.52 24.12
N THR A 38 -5.42 0.18 23.13
CA THR A 38 -5.40 0.79 21.79
C THR A 38 -5.79 2.27 21.83
N GLN A 39 -6.67 2.68 22.73
CA GLN A 39 -7.10 4.08 22.87
C GLN A 39 -5.95 4.96 23.39
N GLU A 40 -5.30 4.58 24.45
CA GLU A 40 -4.16 5.31 24.99
C GLU A 40 -3.01 5.38 23.97
N TYR A 41 -2.73 4.25 23.30
CA TYR A 41 -1.70 4.15 22.26
C TYR A 41 -1.99 5.10 21.08
N ARG A 42 -3.23 5.13 20.63
CA ARG A 42 -3.74 6.04 19.59
C ARG A 42 -3.55 7.49 19.99
N ASP A 43 -3.92 7.85 21.21
CA ASP A 43 -3.87 9.21 21.72
C ASP A 43 -2.44 9.72 21.88
N LYS A 44 -1.52 8.87 22.38
CA LYS A 44 -0.08 9.16 22.42
C LYS A 44 0.48 9.45 21.04
N ILE A 45 0.17 8.61 20.05
CA ILE A 45 0.63 8.81 18.67
C ILE A 45 0.03 10.10 18.10
N TYR A 46 -1.28 10.31 18.22
CA TYR A 46 -1.93 11.50 17.66
C TYR A 46 -1.33 12.79 18.21
N LYS A 47 -1.20 12.92 19.55
CA LYS A 47 -0.67 14.11 20.21
C LYS A 47 0.76 14.43 19.73
N ASN A 48 1.63 13.43 19.71
CA ASN A 48 3.03 13.62 19.30
C ASN A 48 3.13 13.95 17.80
N PHE A 49 2.41 13.22 16.95
CA PHE A 49 2.47 13.45 15.51
C PHE A 49 1.87 14.78 15.09
N TYR A 50 0.78 15.21 15.74
CA TYR A 50 0.19 16.53 15.53
C TYR A 50 1.16 17.66 15.88
N LYS A 51 1.85 17.56 17.04
CA LYS A 51 2.86 18.53 17.48
C LYS A 51 3.97 18.78 16.46
N TYR A 52 4.38 17.73 15.75
CA TYR A 52 5.49 17.78 14.76
C TYR A 52 5.01 17.89 13.31
N ASN A 53 3.77 18.31 13.08
CA ASN A 53 3.19 18.46 11.75
C ASN A 53 3.35 17.20 10.89
N ILE A 54 3.16 16.02 11.48
CA ILE A 54 3.17 14.75 10.77
C ILE A 54 1.77 14.51 10.22
N LEU A 55 1.69 14.22 8.94
CA LEU A 55 0.46 13.93 8.22
C LEU A 55 0.44 12.45 7.86
N GLY A 56 -0.75 11.91 7.60
CA GLY A 56 -0.84 10.52 7.16
C GLY A 56 -1.99 9.75 7.75
N ARG A 57 -1.97 8.45 7.51
CA ARG A 57 -2.98 7.50 7.94
C ARG A 57 -2.34 6.41 8.79
N ILE A 58 -2.86 6.23 10.00
CA ILE A 58 -2.37 5.24 10.94
C ILE A 58 -3.55 4.42 11.44
N TYR A 59 -3.42 3.10 11.36
CA TYR A 59 -4.34 2.14 11.94
C TYR A 59 -3.69 1.44 13.11
N ILE A 60 -4.41 1.37 14.22
CA ILE A 60 -4.02 0.71 15.47
C ILE A 60 -5.10 -0.33 15.77
N ALA A 61 -4.65 -1.53 16.08
CA ALA A 61 -5.49 -2.62 16.54
C ALA A 61 -4.82 -3.34 17.70
N THR A 62 -5.52 -4.25 18.35
CA THR A 62 -4.92 -5.12 19.39
C THR A 62 -3.75 -5.94 18.85
N GLU A 63 -3.74 -6.24 17.55
CA GLU A 63 -2.69 -7.01 16.85
C GLU A 63 -1.50 -6.17 16.38
N GLY A 64 -1.50 -4.81 16.53
CA GLY A 64 -0.37 -4.00 16.11
C GLY A 64 -0.69 -2.62 15.52
N ILE A 65 0.24 -2.13 14.70
CA ILE A 65 0.20 -0.81 14.04
C ILE A 65 0.48 -0.93 12.54
N ASN A 66 -0.22 -0.12 11.74
CA ASN A 66 0.06 0.08 10.31
C ASN A 66 -0.01 1.58 10.01
N ALA A 67 1.06 2.14 9.45
CA ALA A 67 1.21 3.57 9.24
C ALA A 67 1.76 3.90 7.85
N GLN A 68 1.13 4.89 7.20
CA GLN A 68 1.68 5.61 6.06
C GLN A 68 1.64 7.08 6.43
N ILE A 69 2.81 7.72 6.52
CA ILE A 69 2.96 9.08 7.05
C ILE A 69 3.86 9.94 6.17
N SER A 70 3.60 11.23 6.19
CA SER A 70 4.47 12.27 5.63
C SER A 70 5.00 13.11 6.79
N ILE A 71 6.31 13.21 6.90
CA ILE A 71 6.99 13.92 7.98
C ILE A 71 7.90 15.01 7.44
N PRO A 72 8.03 16.18 8.10
CA PRO A 72 9.11 17.11 7.78
C PRO A 72 10.46 16.40 7.95
N LYS A 73 11.35 16.52 6.95
CA LYS A 73 12.63 15.77 6.88
C LYS A 73 13.48 15.89 8.14
N LYS A 74 13.49 17.07 8.77
CA LYS A 74 14.24 17.37 10.00
C LYS A 74 13.82 16.51 11.20
N TYR A 75 12.57 16.00 11.23
CA TYR A 75 12.05 15.18 12.33
C TYR A 75 12.23 13.67 12.14
N TYR A 76 12.92 13.20 11.09
CA TYR A 76 13.07 11.77 10.81
C TYR A 76 13.65 10.99 11.98
N PHE A 77 14.80 11.44 12.53
CA PHE A 77 15.45 10.76 13.64
C PHE A 77 14.65 10.86 14.94
N PHE A 78 13.99 12.00 15.16
CA PHE A 78 13.10 12.17 16.31
C PHE A 78 11.97 11.15 16.29
N ILE A 79 11.27 11.00 15.15
CA ILE A 79 10.15 10.06 15.01
C ILE A 79 10.61 8.61 15.20
N LYS A 80 11.75 8.25 14.64
CA LYS A 80 12.34 6.92 14.85
C LYS A 80 12.60 6.66 16.36
N LYS A 81 13.20 7.60 17.05
CA LYS A 81 13.45 7.54 18.49
C LYS A 81 12.14 7.47 19.29
N PHE A 82 11.16 8.31 18.95
CA PHE A 82 9.84 8.29 19.56
C PHE A 82 9.16 6.91 19.44
N LEU A 83 9.14 6.32 18.25
CA LEU A 83 8.56 4.99 18.03
C LEU A 83 9.25 3.91 18.89
N TYR A 84 10.57 3.95 18.99
CA TYR A 84 11.33 3.00 19.83
C TYR A 84 11.04 3.14 21.34
N HIS A 85 10.80 4.37 21.80
CA HIS A 85 10.41 4.61 23.20
C HIS A 85 8.92 4.32 23.45
N LEU A 86 8.09 4.33 22.42
CA LEU A 86 6.67 4.06 22.54
C LEU A 86 6.38 2.61 22.91
N ASN A 87 7.16 1.68 22.37
CA ASN A 87 7.08 0.25 22.66
C ASN A 87 8.37 -0.46 22.21
N SER A 88 8.90 -1.37 23.06
CA SER A 88 10.11 -2.16 22.77
C SER A 88 9.97 -3.03 21.50
N GLU A 89 8.76 -3.50 21.18
CA GLU A 89 8.47 -4.23 19.95
C GLU A 89 8.74 -3.43 18.67
N LEU A 90 8.79 -2.10 18.77
CA LEU A 90 9.14 -1.21 17.66
C LEU A 90 10.65 -0.98 17.50
N ASN A 91 11.48 -1.58 18.35
CA ASN A 91 12.92 -1.57 18.16
C ASN A 91 13.27 -2.29 16.85
N ASN A 92 14.16 -1.70 16.06
CA ASN A 92 14.54 -2.19 14.72
C ASN A 92 13.37 -2.28 13.74
N LEU A 93 12.30 -1.50 13.95
CA LEU A 93 11.18 -1.39 13.01
C LEU A 93 11.67 -1.08 11.60
N ARG A 94 11.26 -1.89 10.63
CA ARG A 94 11.47 -1.58 9.22
C ARG A 94 10.62 -0.38 8.82
N ILE A 95 11.27 0.68 8.37
CA ILE A 95 10.62 1.88 7.85
C ILE A 95 10.99 2.00 6.38
N ASN A 96 10.02 1.79 5.50
CA ASN A 96 10.18 2.01 4.07
C ASN A 96 10.03 3.51 3.77
N LYS A 97 10.99 4.06 3.02
CA LYS A 97 10.87 5.41 2.44
C LYS A 97 10.19 5.30 1.09
N SER A 98 9.38 6.27 0.75
CA SER A 98 8.82 6.44 -0.59
C SER A 98 9.93 6.48 -1.66
N LEU A 99 9.61 6.08 -2.87
CA LEU A 99 10.54 6.11 -4.00
C LEU A 99 10.70 7.52 -4.58
N ASN A 100 9.75 8.41 -4.33
CA ASN A 100 9.80 9.84 -4.67
C ASN A 100 9.45 10.72 -3.47
N ASN A 101 9.71 12.03 -3.56
CA ASN A 101 9.51 13.01 -2.48
C ASN A 101 8.28 13.91 -2.72
N GLU A 102 7.32 13.49 -3.52
CA GLU A 102 6.09 14.23 -3.74
C GLU A 102 5.21 14.29 -2.49
N LYS A 103 4.37 15.33 -2.41
CA LYS A 103 3.45 15.53 -1.28
C LYS A 103 2.34 14.49 -1.27
N SER A 104 2.33 13.64 -0.26
CA SER A 104 1.49 12.43 -0.17
C SER A 104 0.22 12.62 0.67
N PHE A 105 0.29 13.32 1.80
CA PHE A 105 -0.83 13.48 2.74
C PHE A 105 -1.06 14.93 3.10
N TRP A 106 -2.33 15.31 3.36
CA TRP A 106 -2.73 16.66 3.82
C TRP A 106 -3.38 16.67 5.20
N VAL A 107 -3.60 15.50 5.82
CA VAL A 107 -4.24 15.38 7.14
C VAL A 107 -3.61 14.26 7.94
N LEU A 108 -3.57 14.41 9.27
CA LEU A 108 -3.27 13.33 10.20
C LEU A 108 -4.56 12.61 10.59
N SER A 109 -4.60 11.31 10.35
CA SER A 109 -5.71 10.43 10.71
C SER A 109 -5.18 9.20 11.45
N VAL A 110 -5.46 9.10 12.76
CA VAL A 110 -5.11 7.94 13.59
C VAL A 110 -6.41 7.29 14.04
N LYS A 111 -6.64 6.05 13.58
CA LYS A 111 -7.89 5.32 13.80
C LYS A 111 -7.65 3.97 14.45
N ILE A 112 -8.48 3.63 15.43
CA ILE A 112 -8.56 2.28 15.97
C ILE A 112 -9.38 1.43 15.00
N ARG A 113 -8.92 0.22 14.74
CA ARG A 113 -9.55 -0.78 13.88
C ARG A 113 -9.53 -2.14 14.58
N GLU A 114 -10.37 -3.06 14.14
CA GLU A 114 -10.33 -4.45 14.62
C GLU A 114 -9.00 -5.13 14.23
N LYS A 115 -8.55 -4.87 13.00
CA LYS A 115 -7.29 -5.39 12.45
C LYS A 115 -6.53 -4.27 11.73
N ILE A 116 -5.19 -4.37 11.71
CA ILE A 116 -4.34 -3.39 10.99
C ILE A 116 -4.35 -3.60 9.47
N VAL A 117 -4.77 -4.79 9.02
CA VAL A 117 -5.17 -5.10 7.65
C VAL A 117 -6.36 -6.06 7.69
N GLN A 118 -7.42 -5.76 6.93
CA GLN A 118 -8.65 -6.57 6.92
C GLN A 118 -8.43 -7.85 6.13
N ASP A 119 -8.22 -8.98 6.85
CA ASP A 119 -7.93 -10.30 6.29
C ASP A 119 -9.16 -11.22 6.23
N GLY A 120 -10.14 -11.03 7.12
CA GLY A 120 -11.33 -11.88 7.21
C GLY A 120 -11.07 -13.28 7.78
N ILE A 121 -9.88 -13.55 8.31
CA ILE A 121 -9.52 -14.83 8.94
C ILE A 121 -10.20 -14.91 10.31
N THR A 122 -10.93 -15.99 10.55
CA THR A 122 -11.69 -16.24 11.79
C THR A 122 -11.24 -17.51 12.53
N GLU A 123 -10.33 -18.28 11.93
CA GLU A 123 -9.83 -19.55 12.44
C GLU A 123 -9.05 -19.37 13.74
N SER A 124 -9.52 -19.98 14.84
CA SER A 124 -8.98 -19.81 16.20
C SER A 124 -7.54 -20.31 16.37
N PHE A 125 -7.12 -21.28 15.57
CA PHE A 125 -5.76 -21.84 15.60
C PHE A 125 -4.80 -21.19 14.63
N PHE A 126 -5.25 -20.16 13.90
CA PHE A 126 -4.38 -19.42 12.98
C PHE A 126 -3.32 -18.61 13.73
N ASN A 127 -2.05 -18.90 13.45
CA ASN A 127 -0.92 -18.12 13.99
C ASN A 127 -0.38 -17.16 12.92
N PRO A 128 -0.64 -15.84 13.02
CA PRO A 128 -0.18 -14.83 12.06
C PRO A 128 1.34 -14.64 12.07
N ASN A 129 2.07 -15.15 13.09
CA ASN A 129 3.51 -15.05 13.17
C ASN A 129 4.25 -16.19 12.44
N ASN A 130 3.53 -17.25 11.99
CA ASN A 130 4.12 -18.32 11.19
C ASN A 130 4.23 -17.92 9.72
N VAL A 131 4.97 -16.85 9.45
CA VAL A 131 5.11 -16.23 8.13
C VAL A 131 6.04 -17.03 7.20
N GLY A 132 5.95 -16.76 5.90
CA GLY A 132 6.89 -17.28 4.89
C GLY A 132 8.31 -16.71 5.05
N VAL A 133 9.24 -17.21 4.27
CA VAL A 133 10.64 -16.78 4.27
C VAL A 133 10.76 -15.41 3.59
N TYR A 134 11.38 -14.45 4.25
CA TYR A 134 11.72 -13.15 3.65
C TYR A 134 12.85 -13.28 2.64
N ILE A 135 12.67 -12.72 1.44
CA ILE A 135 13.68 -12.68 0.41
C ILE A 135 13.97 -11.27 -0.07
N LYS A 136 15.23 -11.00 -0.44
CA LYS A 136 15.73 -9.71 -0.94
C LYS A 136 15.87 -9.72 -2.46
N SER A 137 16.16 -8.55 -3.04
CA SER A 137 16.19 -8.33 -4.48
C SER A 137 17.06 -9.34 -5.27
N LYS A 138 18.25 -9.70 -4.78
CA LYS A 138 19.12 -10.70 -5.45
C LYS A 138 18.42 -12.06 -5.59
N THR A 139 17.79 -12.53 -4.52
CA THR A 139 17.07 -13.81 -4.52
C THR A 139 15.79 -13.70 -5.37
N VAL A 140 15.07 -12.57 -5.28
CA VAL A 140 13.87 -12.33 -6.11
C VAL A 140 14.25 -12.43 -7.59
N ASN A 141 15.29 -11.72 -8.03
CA ASN A 141 15.71 -11.72 -9.43
C ASN A 141 16.10 -13.12 -9.92
N SER A 142 16.89 -13.88 -9.13
CA SER A 142 17.23 -15.26 -9.48
C SER A 142 16.03 -16.21 -9.53
N MET A 143 14.98 -15.94 -8.74
CA MET A 143 13.75 -16.74 -8.73
C MET A 143 12.81 -16.40 -9.90
N LEU A 144 12.79 -15.15 -10.36
CA LEU A 144 11.94 -14.71 -11.49
C LEU A 144 12.31 -15.40 -12.80
N ASP A 145 13.59 -15.74 -13.00
CA ASP A 145 14.07 -16.45 -14.19
C ASP A 145 13.64 -17.93 -14.22
N ASN A 146 13.20 -18.47 -13.08
CA ASN A 146 12.82 -19.88 -12.97
C ASN A 146 11.31 -20.07 -13.11
N LYS A 147 10.85 -20.60 -14.25
CA LYS A 147 9.44 -20.85 -14.57
C LYS A 147 8.71 -21.83 -13.64
N GLU A 148 9.45 -22.63 -12.87
CA GLU A 148 8.85 -23.54 -11.86
C GLU A 148 8.44 -22.82 -10.58
N ILE A 149 8.87 -21.57 -10.38
CA ILE A 149 8.55 -20.76 -9.20
C ILE A 149 7.36 -19.86 -9.53
N ILE A 150 6.36 -19.91 -8.68
CA ILE A 150 5.12 -19.16 -8.85
C ILE A 150 5.25 -17.81 -8.13
N PHE A 151 5.08 -16.72 -8.86
CA PHE A 151 4.96 -15.38 -8.28
C PHE A 151 3.49 -14.98 -8.17
N ILE A 152 3.08 -14.48 -7.00
CA ILE A 152 1.69 -14.07 -6.74
C ILE A 152 1.66 -12.62 -6.24
N ASP A 153 0.89 -11.79 -6.93
CA ASP A 153 0.62 -10.42 -6.50
C ASP A 153 -0.58 -10.40 -5.53
N MET A 154 -0.30 -10.02 -4.28
CA MET A 154 -1.31 -9.88 -3.22
C MET A 154 -1.89 -8.46 -3.16
N ARG A 155 -1.84 -7.73 -4.26
CA ARG A 155 -2.46 -6.42 -4.39
C ARG A 155 -3.78 -6.54 -5.15
N ASN A 156 -4.65 -5.56 -4.97
CA ASN A 156 -5.90 -5.50 -5.69
C ASN A 156 -5.69 -5.37 -7.22
N SER A 157 -6.67 -5.79 -8.01
CA SER A 157 -6.59 -5.78 -9.48
C SER A 157 -6.19 -4.41 -10.06
N TYR A 158 -6.69 -3.30 -9.49
CA TYR A 158 -6.28 -1.97 -9.93
C TYR A 158 -4.82 -1.63 -9.59
N GLU A 159 -4.22 -2.22 -8.54
CA GLU A 159 -2.79 -2.05 -8.23
C GLU A 159 -1.92 -2.86 -9.20
N TYR A 160 -2.35 -4.10 -9.53
CA TYR A 160 -1.70 -4.97 -10.51
C TYR A 160 -1.69 -4.34 -11.91
N ALA A 161 -2.79 -3.73 -12.32
CA ALA A 161 -2.99 -3.21 -13.68
C ALA A 161 -1.92 -2.20 -14.12
N ILE A 162 -1.37 -1.36 -13.22
CA ILE A 162 -0.38 -0.32 -13.58
C ILE A 162 1.07 -0.75 -13.38
N GLY A 163 1.30 -1.91 -12.79
CA GLY A 163 2.66 -2.43 -12.61
C GLY A 163 2.68 -3.73 -11.84
N HIS A 164 3.50 -4.68 -12.29
CA HIS A 164 3.69 -5.98 -11.68
C HIS A 164 5.01 -6.63 -12.15
N PHE A 165 5.44 -7.71 -11.49
CA PHE A 165 6.50 -8.56 -12.02
C PHE A 165 5.97 -9.41 -13.18
N GLU A 166 6.79 -9.59 -14.20
CA GLU A 166 6.44 -10.44 -15.34
C GLU A 166 6.04 -11.85 -14.88
N ASN A 167 4.99 -12.40 -15.52
CA ASN A 167 4.42 -13.71 -15.18
C ASN A 167 3.87 -13.87 -13.76
N ALA A 168 3.72 -12.79 -13.00
CA ALA A 168 3.08 -12.85 -11.69
C ALA A 168 1.57 -13.14 -11.84
N ILE A 169 1.07 -14.05 -11.01
CA ILE A 169 -0.35 -14.39 -10.97
C ILE A 169 -1.10 -13.31 -10.19
N GLU A 170 -2.12 -12.73 -10.84
CA GLU A 170 -3.11 -11.87 -10.20
C GLU A 170 -4.19 -12.73 -9.51
N ILE A 171 -4.45 -12.46 -8.24
CA ILE A 171 -5.65 -12.99 -7.58
C ILE A 171 -6.78 -11.99 -7.79
N LYS A 172 -7.58 -12.18 -8.85
CA LYS A 172 -8.67 -11.26 -9.22
C LYS A 172 -9.61 -11.00 -8.06
N SER A 173 -9.52 -9.82 -7.49
CA SER A 173 -10.37 -9.37 -6.39
C SER A 173 -10.22 -7.87 -6.15
N THR A 174 -11.19 -7.29 -5.45
CA THR A 174 -11.17 -5.87 -5.08
C THR A 174 -10.72 -5.66 -3.63
N THR A 175 -10.62 -6.74 -2.84
CA THR A 175 -10.24 -6.68 -1.43
C THR A 175 -9.26 -7.79 -1.04
N PHE A 176 -8.40 -7.50 -0.08
CA PHE A 176 -7.46 -8.47 0.47
C PHE A 176 -8.15 -9.68 1.12
N ARG A 177 -9.32 -9.48 1.75
CA ARG A 177 -10.14 -10.55 2.31
C ARG A 177 -10.57 -11.57 1.24
N GLU A 178 -11.03 -11.09 0.09
CA GLU A 178 -11.39 -11.96 -1.04
C GLU A 178 -10.17 -12.69 -1.58
N GLN A 179 -9.01 -12.02 -1.67
CA GLN A 179 -7.76 -12.67 -2.11
C GLN A 179 -7.40 -13.85 -1.23
N LEU A 180 -7.44 -13.68 0.11
CA LEU A 180 -7.13 -14.77 1.04
C LEU A 180 -8.11 -15.96 0.93
N LYS A 181 -9.38 -15.67 0.68
CA LYS A 181 -10.40 -16.72 0.43
C LYS A 181 -10.14 -17.47 -0.87
N ASN A 182 -9.77 -16.75 -1.93
CA ASN A 182 -9.65 -17.31 -3.28
C ASN A 182 -8.30 -18.00 -3.53
N ILE A 183 -7.24 -17.59 -2.84
CA ILE A 183 -5.87 -18.10 -3.11
C ILE A 183 -5.73 -19.59 -2.79
N ILE A 184 -6.39 -20.10 -1.74
CA ILE A 184 -6.24 -21.50 -1.32
C ILE A 184 -6.77 -22.47 -2.37
N PRO A 185 -8.03 -22.36 -2.85
CA PRO A 185 -8.52 -23.23 -3.92
C PRO A 185 -7.75 -23.03 -5.22
N LEU A 186 -7.39 -21.77 -5.58
CA LEU A 186 -6.67 -21.47 -6.81
C LEU A 186 -5.27 -22.12 -6.85
N MET A 187 -4.57 -22.19 -5.71
CA MET A 187 -3.21 -22.73 -5.62
C MET A 187 -3.16 -24.18 -5.09
N SER A 188 -4.29 -24.88 -4.93
CA SER A 188 -4.36 -26.20 -4.32
C SER A 188 -3.41 -27.24 -4.96
N TYR A 189 -3.15 -27.12 -6.26
CA TYR A 189 -2.22 -27.98 -7.02
C TYR A 189 -0.74 -27.74 -6.71
N ALA A 190 -0.42 -26.60 -6.07
CA ALA A 190 0.94 -26.10 -5.91
C ALA A 190 1.49 -26.17 -4.48
N LYS A 191 0.90 -27.01 -3.60
CA LYS A 191 1.27 -27.08 -2.17
C LYS A 191 2.76 -27.36 -1.91
N ASN A 192 3.43 -28.07 -2.80
CA ASN A 192 4.86 -28.39 -2.71
C ASN A 192 5.75 -27.49 -3.58
N LYS A 193 5.18 -26.65 -4.46
CA LYS A 193 5.93 -25.71 -5.30
C LYS A 193 6.47 -24.54 -4.48
N LYS A 194 7.53 -23.90 -5.00
CA LYS A 194 7.99 -22.61 -4.44
C LYS A 194 7.05 -21.49 -4.87
N ILE A 195 6.53 -20.76 -3.91
CA ILE A 195 5.61 -19.63 -4.14
C ILE A 195 6.21 -18.38 -3.52
N VAL A 196 6.36 -17.34 -4.31
CA VAL A 196 6.83 -16.01 -3.89
C VAL A 196 5.66 -15.05 -3.93
N MET A 197 5.35 -14.43 -2.80
CA MET A 197 4.23 -13.48 -2.68
C MET A 197 4.75 -12.08 -2.48
N TYR A 198 4.08 -11.09 -3.06
CA TYR A 198 4.45 -9.69 -2.87
C TYR A 198 3.25 -8.77 -2.79
N CYS A 199 3.45 -7.61 -2.16
CA CYS A 199 2.52 -6.48 -2.15
C CYS A 199 3.33 -5.18 -2.05
N THR A 200 2.68 -4.03 -1.93
CA THR A 200 3.33 -2.71 -1.91
C THR A 200 4.42 -2.57 -0.82
N GLY A 201 4.10 -2.89 0.44
CA GLY A 201 4.98 -2.65 1.60
C GLY A 201 5.24 -3.87 2.49
N GLY A 202 4.67 -5.05 2.18
CA GLY A 202 4.88 -6.31 2.90
C GLY A 202 3.76 -6.73 3.85
N ILE A 203 2.94 -5.83 4.38
CA ILE A 203 1.95 -6.12 5.43
C ILE A 203 0.92 -7.19 5.04
N ARG A 204 0.40 -7.16 3.80
CA ARG A 204 -0.54 -8.16 3.30
C ARG A 204 0.13 -9.53 3.18
N CYS A 205 1.39 -9.54 2.73
CA CYS A 205 2.13 -10.78 2.52
C CYS A 205 2.50 -11.50 3.82
N GLU A 206 2.75 -10.80 4.91
CA GLU A 206 2.94 -11.47 6.20
C GLU A 206 1.74 -12.34 6.56
N LYS A 207 0.53 -11.76 6.52
CA LYS A 207 -0.70 -12.55 6.79
C LYS A 207 -0.97 -13.60 5.71
N ALA A 208 -0.79 -13.26 4.44
CA ALA A 208 -1.06 -14.18 3.34
C ALA A 208 -0.13 -15.40 3.37
N THR A 209 1.16 -15.21 3.64
CA THR A 209 2.10 -16.33 3.73
C THR A 209 1.85 -17.21 4.95
N ALA A 210 1.48 -16.61 6.10
CA ALA A 210 1.06 -17.37 7.27
C ALA A 210 -0.21 -18.18 6.98
N TRP A 211 -1.18 -17.60 6.25
CA TRP A 211 -2.41 -18.27 5.83
C TRP A 211 -2.14 -19.44 4.88
N MET A 212 -1.24 -19.25 3.89
CA MET A 212 -0.81 -20.33 3.00
C MET A 212 -0.17 -21.48 3.78
N ARG A 213 0.75 -21.17 4.73
CA ARG A 213 1.38 -22.20 5.57
C ARG A 213 0.36 -22.94 6.46
N PHE A 214 -0.59 -22.23 7.04
CA PHE A 214 -1.68 -22.81 7.80
C PHE A 214 -2.50 -23.81 6.96
N ASN A 215 -2.67 -23.55 5.66
CA ASN A 215 -3.35 -24.42 4.71
C ASN A 215 -2.45 -25.49 4.04
N GLY A 216 -1.23 -25.72 4.60
CA GLY A 216 -0.37 -26.83 4.23
C GLY A 216 0.58 -26.57 3.06
N PHE A 217 0.76 -25.32 2.64
CA PHE A 217 1.79 -24.94 1.65
C PHE A 217 3.17 -24.89 2.31
N LYS A 218 4.18 -25.55 1.74
CA LYS A 218 5.49 -25.78 2.41
C LYS A 218 6.53 -24.72 2.08
N ASN A 219 6.64 -24.30 0.82
CA ASN A 219 7.74 -23.49 0.31
C ASN A 219 7.26 -22.07 -0.03
N ILE A 220 6.93 -21.29 1.01
CA ILE A 220 6.34 -19.97 0.88
C ILE A 220 7.37 -18.89 1.21
N TYR A 221 7.53 -17.95 0.28
CA TYR A 221 8.44 -16.82 0.36
C TYR A 221 7.69 -15.50 0.16
N HIS A 222 8.24 -14.40 0.64
CA HIS A 222 7.72 -13.07 0.32
C HIS A 222 8.82 -12.00 0.31
N LEU A 223 8.56 -10.92 -0.46
CA LEU A 223 9.50 -9.82 -0.58
C LEU A 223 9.63 -9.06 0.74
N GLU A 224 10.86 -8.93 1.23
CA GLU A 224 11.18 -8.17 2.43
C GLU A 224 10.90 -6.68 2.22
N GLY A 225 9.87 -6.14 2.90
CA GLY A 225 9.41 -4.75 2.71
C GLY A 225 8.60 -4.52 1.43
N GLY A 226 8.14 -5.58 0.77
CA GLY A 226 7.33 -5.53 -0.44
C GLY A 226 8.08 -4.97 -1.65
N ILE A 227 7.32 -4.45 -2.63
CA ILE A 227 7.88 -3.82 -3.84
C ILE A 227 8.80 -2.65 -3.48
N ILE A 228 8.41 -1.80 -2.51
CA ILE A 228 9.24 -0.66 -2.09
C ILE A 228 10.58 -1.13 -1.54
N GLY A 229 10.56 -2.16 -0.68
CA GLY A 229 11.77 -2.77 -0.13
C GLY A 229 12.65 -3.38 -1.20
N TYR A 230 12.06 -4.10 -2.16
CA TYR A 230 12.75 -4.68 -3.31
C TYR A 230 13.47 -3.62 -4.14
N VAL A 231 12.79 -2.53 -4.50
CA VAL A 231 13.39 -1.45 -5.32
C VAL A 231 14.54 -0.77 -4.59
N HIS A 232 14.38 -0.48 -3.29
CA HIS A 232 15.47 0.11 -2.50
C HIS A 232 16.67 -0.81 -2.37
N ASP A 233 16.44 -2.11 -2.13
CA ASP A 233 17.52 -3.10 -2.01
C ASP A 233 18.22 -3.33 -3.36
N ALA A 234 17.47 -3.41 -4.46
CA ALA A 234 18.04 -3.54 -5.81
C ALA A 234 18.91 -2.32 -6.17
N ARG A 235 18.41 -1.09 -5.96
CA ARG A 235 19.18 0.15 -6.21
C ARG A 235 20.46 0.21 -5.37
N LYS A 236 20.36 -0.15 -4.09
CA LYS A 236 21.52 -0.15 -3.18
C LYS A 236 22.61 -1.12 -3.63
N ASN A 237 22.22 -2.26 -4.21
CA ASN A 237 23.15 -3.31 -4.61
C ASN A 237 23.49 -3.29 -6.11
N GLY A 238 23.08 -2.26 -6.87
CA GLY A 238 23.33 -2.16 -8.31
C GLY A 238 22.68 -3.26 -9.15
N LEU A 239 21.58 -3.86 -8.67
CA LEU A 239 20.87 -4.93 -9.35
C LEU A 239 19.78 -4.36 -10.28
N PRO A 240 19.46 -5.06 -11.40
CA PRO A 240 18.36 -4.67 -12.26
C PRO A 240 17.03 -4.74 -11.50
N ILE A 241 16.15 -3.79 -11.80
CA ILE A 241 14.78 -3.77 -11.29
C ILE A 241 13.90 -4.45 -12.32
N LEU A 242 13.34 -5.61 -11.98
CA LEU A 242 12.52 -6.43 -12.87
C LEU A 242 11.02 -6.20 -12.72
N PHE A 243 10.62 -5.28 -11.85
CA PHE A 243 9.24 -4.83 -11.73
C PHE A 243 8.90 -3.87 -12.86
N LYS A 244 7.80 -4.12 -13.59
CA LYS A 244 7.35 -3.32 -14.73
C LYS A 244 6.28 -2.33 -14.32
N GLY A 245 6.36 -1.09 -14.83
CA GLY A 245 5.36 -0.05 -14.63
C GLY A 245 5.48 0.72 -13.32
N LYS A 246 4.32 1.08 -12.74
CA LYS A 246 4.18 1.87 -11.51
C LYS A 246 3.70 1.04 -10.33
N ASN A 247 4.14 1.40 -9.13
CA ASN A 247 3.57 0.87 -7.90
C ASN A 247 2.44 1.78 -7.40
N PHE A 248 1.22 1.24 -7.25
CA PHE A 248 0.11 1.98 -6.67
C PHE A 248 0.35 2.27 -5.20
N VAL A 249 0.04 3.50 -4.76
CA VAL A 249 0.13 3.95 -3.38
C VAL A 249 -1.18 4.58 -2.91
N PHE A 250 -1.54 4.36 -1.65
CA PHE A 250 -2.82 4.79 -1.08
C PHE A 250 -2.77 6.22 -0.51
N ASP A 251 -2.20 7.15 -1.26
CA ASP A 251 -2.13 8.57 -0.89
C ASP A 251 -2.42 9.49 -2.08
N ASN A 252 -2.20 10.79 -1.94
CA ASN A 252 -2.55 11.77 -2.98
C ASN A 252 -1.81 11.58 -4.31
N ARG A 253 -0.70 10.87 -4.33
CA ARG A 253 0.12 10.59 -5.53
C ARG A 253 -0.48 9.47 -6.40
N MET A 254 -1.27 8.57 -5.79
CA MET A 254 -1.88 7.37 -6.35
C MET A 254 -0.90 6.33 -6.91
N SER A 255 0.29 6.73 -7.36
CA SER A 255 1.32 5.80 -7.84
C SER A 255 2.72 6.37 -7.71
N GLU A 256 3.72 5.48 -7.74
CA GLU A 256 5.15 5.79 -7.81
C GLU A 256 5.76 5.08 -9.01
N LYS A 257 6.48 5.80 -9.85
CA LYS A 257 7.16 5.24 -11.03
C LYS A 257 8.31 4.34 -10.57
N ILE A 258 8.37 3.12 -11.11
CA ILE A 258 9.46 2.17 -10.87
C ILE A 258 10.26 1.94 -12.14
N SER A 259 9.60 1.65 -13.26
CA SER A 259 10.23 1.53 -14.58
C SER A 259 9.62 2.51 -15.58
N ASP A 260 10.22 2.63 -16.76
CA ASP A 260 9.72 3.48 -17.85
C ASP A 260 8.61 2.81 -18.68
N GLU A 261 8.43 1.51 -18.50
CA GLU A 261 7.39 0.75 -19.20
C GLU A 261 5.99 1.15 -18.76
N ILE A 262 5.10 1.34 -19.73
CA ILE A 262 3.67 1.53 -19.51
C ILE A 262 2.98 0.24 -19.95
N ILE A 263 2.41 -0.50 -19.00
CA ILE A 263 1.82 -1.83 -19.25
C ILE A 263 0.29 -1.83 -19.20
N SER A 264 -0.32 -0.67 -18.99
CA SER A 264 -1.75 -0.50 -18.84
C SER A 264 -2.34 0.39 -19.94
N TYR A 265 -3.67 0.40 -20.05
CA TYR A 265 -4.37 1.03 -21.15
C TYR A 265 -5.49 1.97 -20.67
N CYS A 266 -5.70 3.04 -21.41
CA CYS A 266 -6.81 3.95 -21.20
C CYS A 266 -8.15 3.24 -21.38
N LYS A 267 -9.05 3.38 -20.42
CA LYS A 267 -10.38 2.76 -20.43
C LYS A 267 -11.25 3.17 -21.63
N GLN A 268 -11.07 4.39 -22.16
CA GLN A 268 -11.90 4.92 -23.25
C GLN A 268 -11.34 4.56 -24.63
N CYS A 269 -10.07 4.80 -24.89
CA CYS A 269 -9.50 4.71 -26.24
C CYS A 269 -8.54 3.53 -26.44
N GLY A 270 -8.19 2.78 -25.39
CA GLY A 270 -7.28 1.65 -25.49
C GLY A 270 -5.80 2.01 -25.70
N GLN A 271 -5.42 3.28 -25.75
CA GLN A 271 -4.02 3.67 -25.84
C GLN A 271 -3.28 3.42 -24.51
N LEU A 272 -1.97 3.19 -24.59
CA LEU A 272 -1.12 3.04 -23.41
C LEU A 272 -1.26 4.25 -22.47
N SER A 273 -1.54 3.98 -21.23
CA SER A 273 -1.67 4.99 -20.15
C SER A 273 -1.55 4.32 -18.80
N ASP A 274 -0.92 5.00 -17.86
CA ASP A 274 -0.72 4.56 -16.47
C ASP A 274 -1.18 5.62 -15.46
N THR A 275 -2.08 6.51 -15.88
CA THR A 275 -2.62 7.59 -15.06
C THR A 275 -3.98 7.22 -14.51
N TYR A 276 -4.08 7.10 -13.19
CA TYR A 276 -5.35 6.89 -12.51
C TYR A 276 -6.13 8.18 -12.34
N VAL A 277 -7.44 8.08 -12.57
CA VAL A 277 -8.41 9.14 -12.37
C VAL A 277 -9.58 8.59 -11.55
N ASN A 278 -10.03 9.36 -10.55
CA ASN A 278 -11.32 9.12 -9.92
C ASN A 278 -12.41 9.81 -10.74
N CYS A 279 -13.49 9.10 -11.06
CA CYS A 279 -14.59 9.66 -11.81
C CYS A 279 -15.09 10.96 -11.16
N GLN A 280 -15.18 12.03 -11.97
CA GLN A 280 -15.60 13.35 -11.49
C GLN A 280 -17.09 13.41 -11.08
N TYR A 281 -17.90 12.46 -11.52
CA TYR A 281 -19.29 12.34 -11.08
C TYR A 281 -19.33 11.84 -9.62
N ASN A 282 -19.84 12.70 -8.73
CA ASN A 282 -19.77 12.52 -7.28
C ASN A 282 -20.41 11.23 -6.72
N LEU A 283 -21.34 10.62 -7.45
CA LEU A 283 -21.99 9.37 -7.04
C LEU A 283 -21.34 8.11 -7.65
N CYS A 284 -20.35 8.26 -8.54
CA CYS A 284 -19.73 7.12 -9.25
C CYS A 284 -18.54 6.54 -8.47
N HIS A 285 -17.61 7.39 -8.03
CA HIS A 285 -16.38 7.03 -7.30
C HIS A 285 -15.47 6.00 -7.98
N LEU A 286 -15.69 5.65 -9.28
CA LEU A 286 -14.88 4.67 -9.98
C LEU A 286 -13.45 5.19 -10.15
N LEU A 287 -12.48 4.40 -9.70
CA LEU A 287 -11.06 4.56 -10.02
C LEU A 287 -10.75 3.84 -11.32
N PHE A 288 -10.17 4.52 -12.31
CA PHE A 288 -9.89 3.94 -13.64
C PHE A 288 -8.69 4.63 -14.30
N ILE A 289 -8.13 3.99 -15.32
CA ILE A 289 -7.00 4.52 -16.07
C ILE A 289 -7.51 5.34 -17.25
N GLN A 290 -6.99 6.56 -17.41
CA GLN A 290 -7.40 7.50 -18.45
C GLN A 290 -6.18 8.27 -18.98
N CYS A 291 -6.01 8.29 -20.33
CA CYS A 291 -4.97 9.11 -20.95
C CYS A 291 -5.35 10.60 -20.95
N ALA A 292 -4.37 11.47 -21.17
CA ALA A 292 -4.54 12.93 -21.11
C ALA A 292 -5.65 13.41 -22.09
N ASN A 293 -5.67 12.92 -23.33
CA ASN A 293 -6.67 13.28 -24.32
C ASN A 293 -8.09 12.91 -23.89
N CYS A 294 -8.28 11.67 -23.39
CA CYS A 294 -9.58 11.24 -22.88
C CYS A 294 -9.96 11.97 -21.59
N SER A 295 -9.02 12.34 -20.74
CA SER A 295 -9.26 13.14 -19.55
C SER A 295 -9.93 14.49 -19.89
N VAL A 296 -9.44 15.17 -20.92
CA VAL A 296 -10.04 16.40 -21.43
C VAL A 296 -11.43 16.13 -22.04
N ASN A 297 -11.53 15.17 -22.98
CA ASN A 297 -12.75 14.89 -23.73
C ASN A 297 -13.91 14.41 -22.84
N PHE A 298 -13.61 13.60 -21.82
CA PHE A 298 -14.60 13.05 -20.88
C PHE A 298 -14.65 13.82 -19.54
N LYS A 299 -13.96 14.96 -19.40
CA LYS A 299 -13.91 15.79 -18.17
C LYS A 299 -13.62 14.95 -16.91
N ASN A 300 -12.64 14.06 -16.99
CA ASN A 300 -12.31 13.08 -15.93
C ASN A 300 -13.47 12.15 -15.52
N CYS A 301 -14.46 11.94 -16.36
CA CYS A 301 -15.55 10.98 -16.12
C CYS A 301 -15.25 9.64 -16.78
N CYS A 302 -15.69 8.54 -16.13
CA CYS A 302 -15.44 7.18 -16.60
C CYS A 302 -16.30 6.77 -17.81
N SER A 303 -17.36 7.55 -18.12
CA SER A 303 -18.30 7.33 -19.24
C SER A 303 -19.01 8.62 -19.63
N LEU A 304 -19.62 8.63 -20.83
CA LEU A 304 -20.47 9.73 -21.29
C LEU A 304 -21.67 9.96 -20.36
N ASN A 305 -22.22 8.89 -19.78
CA ASN A 305 -23.33 9.00 -18.82
C ASN A 305 -22.89 9.75 -17.55
N CYS A 306 -21.74 9.40 -16.97
CA CYS A 306 -21.19 10.12 -15.83
C CYS A 306 -20.87 11.58 -16.15
N MET A 307 -20.37 11.85 -17.38
CA MET A 307 -20.06 13.21 -17.81
C MET A 307 -21.33 14.07 -17.91
N LYS A 308 -22.40 13.55 -18.53
CA LYS A 308 -23.72 14.25 -18.60
C LYS A 308 -24.28 14.54 -17.20
N LYS A 309 -24.27 13.54 -16.31
CA LYS A 309 -24.76 13.69 -14.92
C LYS A 309 -23.92 14.67 -14.09
N SER A 310 -22.59 14.68 -14.28
CA SER A 310 -21.69 15.63 -13.59
C SER A 310 -21.95 17.07 -14.01
N SER A 311 -22.28 17.31 -15.30
CA SER A 311 -22.60 18.64 -15.81
C SER A 311 -23.98 19.15 -15.36
N SER A 312 -24.93 18.25 -15.06
CA SER A 312 -26.28 18.61 -14.61
C SER A 312 -26.34 18.93 -13.11
N CYS A 313 -25.31 18.64 -12.31
CA CYS A 313 -25.25 18.99 -10.89
C CYS A 313 -24.68 20.40 -10.61
N CYS A 314 -24.38 21.17 -11.63
CA CYS A 314 -23.85 22.54 -11.52
C CYS A 314 -24.89 23.62 -11.91
N LEU A 315 -26.19 23.26 -11.95
CA LEU A 315 -27.31 24.19 -12.14
C LEU A 315 -28.11 24.34 -10.85
#